data_b8fe8bfb93fc62b76ff4b6e894168fad
#
_entry.id   b8fe8bfb93fc62b76ff4b6e894168fad
#
_cell.length_a   1.000
_cell.length_b   1.000
_cell.length_c   1.000
_cell.angle_alpha   90.00
_cell.angle_beta   90.00
_cell.angle_gamma   90.00
#
_symmetry.space_group_name_H-M   'P 1'
#
loop_
_entity.id
_entity.type
_entity.pdbx_description
1 polymer ?
#
loop_
_entity_poly.entity_id
_entity_poly.type
_entity_poly.pdbx_seq_one_letter_code
_entity_poly.pdbx_strand_id
1 'polypeptide(L)' 'MSFIPPETIEKARQIDLLTYLKACEPDELVHISGDHYCTREHDSLKISNGKWYWFSRGFGGYNALDYLIKVK' A
#
# COMPACT_ATOMS: atom_id res chain seq x y z
N MET A 1 -14.93 -9.79 2.79
CA MET A 1 -13.87 -9.10 3.49
C MET A 1 -12.87 -10.05 4.11
N SER A 2 -11.62 -9.72 4.01
CA SER A 2 -10.55 -10.60 4.47
C SER A 2 -10.23 -10.39 5.94
N PHE A 3 -9.92 -11.48 6.60
CA PHE A 3 -9.41 -11.42 7.95
C PHE A 3 -7.91 -11.10 7.89
N ILE A 4 -7.46 -10.17 8.73
CA ILE A 4 -6.05 -9.80 8.79
C ILE A 4 -5.48 -10.34 10.09
N PRO A 5 -4.55 -11.32 10.03
CA PRO A 5 -3.96 -11.88 11.24
C PRO A 5 -3.18 -10.83 12.03
N PRO A 6 -3.11 -10.98 13.37
CA PRO A 6 -2.36 -10.04 14.20
C PRO A 6 -0.90 -9.88 13.80
N GLU A 7 -0.25 -10.94 13.37
CA GLU A 7 1.15 -10.86 12.95
C GLU A 7 1.29 -10.01 11.68
N THR A 8 0.29 -10.04 10.80
CA THR A 8 0.32 -9.21 9.59
C THR A 8 0.15 -7.73 9.95
N ILE A 9 -0.73 -7.45 10.92
CA ILE A 9 -0.92 -6.09 11.39
C ILE A 9 0.36 -5.54 12.00
N GLU A 10 1.05 -6.36 12.80
CA GLU A 10 2.29 -5.97 13.43
C GLU A 10 3.37 -5.65 12.39
N LYS A 11 3.49 -6.49 11.38
CA LYS A 11 4.43 -6.26 10.28
C LYS A 11 4.07 -5.02 9.49
N ALA A 12 2.78 -4.85 9.17
CA ALA A 12 2.33 -3.73 8.38
C ALA A 12 2.60 -2.39 9.07
N ARG A 13 2.62 -2.40 10.39
CA ARG A 13 2.91 -1.19 11.17
C ARG A 13 4.36 -0.77 11.04
N GLN A 14 5.26 -1.70 10.75
CA GLN A 14 6.69 -1.47 10.73
C GLN A 14 7.28 -1.28 9.33
N ILE A 15 6.51 -1.55 8.29
CA ILE A 15 7.01 -1.45 6.92
C ILE A 15 6.18 -0.48 6.09
N ASP A 16 6.77 0.01 5.01
CA ASP A 16 6.04 0.87 4.09
C ASP A 16 5.18 0.03 3.14
N LEU A 17 4.25 0.70 2.46
CA LEU A 17 3.31 0.00 1.59
C LEU A 17 4.02 -0.71 0.43
N LEU A 18 5.05 -0.10 -0.12
CA LEU A 18 5.78 -0.71 -1.23
C LEU A 18 6.36 -2.06 -0.83
N THR A 19 7.01 -2.11 0.34
CA THR A 19 7.59 -3.35 0.84
C THR A 19 6.52 -4.40 1.10
N TYR A 20 5.41 -3.97 1.68
CA TYR A 20 4.30 -4.88 1.97
C TYR A 20 3.74 -5.49 0.68
N LEU A 21 3.49 -4.66 -0.33
CA LEU A 21 2.92 -5.16 -1.58
C LEU A 21 3.86 -6.10 -2.31
N LYS A 22 5.15 -5.80 -2.29
CA LYS A 22 6.15 -6.68 -2.91
C LYS A 22 6.17 -8.06 -2.27
N ALA A 23 5.96 -8.11 -0.96
CA ALA A 23 6.02 -9.37 -0.22
C ALA A 23 4.71 -10.13 -0.26
N CYS A 24 3.58 -9.43 -0.15
CA CYS A 24 2.29 -10.06 0.06
C CYS A 24 1.36 -10.01 -1.14
N GLU A 25 1.42 -8.94 -1.92
CA GLU A 25 0.53 -8.77 -3.06
C GLU A 25 1.29 -8.19 -4.27
N PRO A 26 2.28 -8.92 -4.78
CA PRO A 26 3.09 -8.37 -5.88
C PRO A 26 2.30 -8.09 -7.14
N ASP A 27 1.19 -8.80 -7.36
CA ASP A 27 0.35 -8.58 -8.54
C ASP A 27 -0.41 -7.26 -8.47
N GLU A 28 -0.58 -6.69 -7.28
CA GLU A 28 -1.24 -5.40 -7.09
C GLU A 28 -0.30 -4.24 -7.42
N LEU A 29 0.99 -4.48 -7.41
CA LEU A 29 1.98 -3.43 -7.56
C LEU A 29 2.30 -3.18 -9.03
N VAL A 30 2.05 -1.95 -9.49
CA VAL A 30 2.33 -1.56 -10.87
C VAL A 30 3.38 -0.47 -10.87
N HIS A 31 4.51 -0.74 -11.52
CA HIS A 31 5.60 0.23 -11.60
C HIS A 31 5.30 1.28 -12.67
N ILE A 32 5.40 2.54 -12.31
CA ILE A 32 5.16 3.65 -13.24
C ILE A 32 6.50 4.15 -13.80
N SER A 33 7.35 4.67 -12.93
CA SER A 33 8.68 5.11 -13.32
C SER A 33 9.51 5.39 -12.08
N GLY A 34 10.82 5.16 -12.13
CA GLY A 34 11.70 5.40 -11.00
C GLY A 34 11.19 4.78 -9.72
N ASP A 35 10.91 5.62 -8.73
CA ASP A 35 10.38 5.18 -7.44
C ASP A 35 8.85 5.27 -7.36
N HIS A 36 8.19 5.52 -8.46
CA HIS A 36 6.75 5.73 -8.49
C HIS A 36 6.02 4.46 -8.88
N TYR A 37 5.04 4.09 -8.06
CA TYR A 37 4.22 2.90 -8.27
C TYR A 37 2.76 3.25 -8.03
N CYS A 38 1.86 2.37 -8.46
CA CYS A 38 0.45 2.48 -8.14
C CYS A 38 -0.10 1.07 -7.90
N THR A 39 -1.33 0.98 -7.42
CA THR A 39 -1.96 -0.33 -7.27
C THR A 39 -2.79 -0.64 -8.51
N ARG A 40 -2.90 -1.92 -8.83
CA ARG A 40 -3.64 -2.36 -10.01
C ARG A 40 -5.13 -2.05 -9.89
N GLU A 41 -5.68 -2.26 -8.70
CA GLU A 41 -7.10 -2.01 -8.44
C GLU A 41 -7.44 -0.53 -8.37
N HIS A 42 -6.49 0.27 -7.91
CA HIS A 42 -6.71 1.71 -7.68
C HIS A 42 -5.55 2.47 -8.30
N ASP A 43 -5.66 2.73 -9.60
CA ASP A 43 -4.57 3.37 -10.33
C ASP A 43 -4.31 4.83 -9.89
N SER A 44 -5.26 5.43 -9.19
CA SER A 44 -5.06 6.77 -8.63
C SER A 44 -4.39 6.74 -7.25
N LEU A 45 -4.16 5.55 -6.69
CA LEU A 45 -3.38 5.41 -5.46
C LEU A 45 -1.92 5.29 -5.84
N LYS A 46 -1.15 6.32 -5.55
CA LYS A 46 0.26 6.39 -5.94
C LYS A 46 1.17 6.12 -4.75
N ILE A 47 2.26 5.43 -5.01
CA ILE A 47 3.25 5.09 -3.99
C ILE A 47 4.59 5.67 -4.43
N SER A 48 5.24 6.39 -3.53
CA SER A 48 6.52 7.00 -3.84
C SER A 48 7.31 7.19 -2.56
N ASN A 49 8.59 6.77 -2.58
CA ASN A 49 9.52 7.03 -1.49
C ASN A 49 8.99 6.61 -0.12
N GLY A 50 8.39 5.43 -0.03
CA GLY A 50 7.88 4.90 1.23
C GLY A 50 6.56 5.47 1.68
N LYS A 51 5.99 6.40 0.92
CA LYS A 51 4.70 7.01 1.22
C LYS A 51 3.70 6.63 0.16
N TRP A 52 2.42 6.76 0.48
CA TRP A 52 1.40 6.53 -0.51
C TRP A 52 0.28 7.55 -0.35
N TYR A 53 -0.39 7.85 -1.46
CA TYR A 53 -1.51 8.79 -1.46
C TYR A 53 -2.55 8.35 -2.48
N TRP A 54 -3.80 8.31 -2.06
CA TRP A 54 -4.91 7.92 -2.93
C TRP A 54 -5.63 9.18 -3.41
N PHE A 55 -5.26 9.64 -4.59
CA PHE A 55 -5.74 10.92 -5.11
C PHE A 55 -7.24 10.98 -5.29
N SER A 56 -7.87 9.88 -5.70
CA SER A 56 -9.33 9.83 -5.85
C SER A 56 -10.08 10.04 -4.54
N ARG A 57 -9.48 9.64 -3.44
CA ARG A 57 -10.12 9.71 -2.13
C ARG A 57 -9.59 10.83 -1.25
N GLY A 58 -8.44 11.38 -1.61
CA GLY A 58 -7.89 12.51 -0.89
C GLY A 58 -7.22 12.19 0.44
N PHE A 59 -6.67 10.99 0.60
CA PHE A 59 -5.93 10.64 1.79
C PHE A 59 -4.77 9.71 1.47
N GLY A 60 -3.86 9.56 2.42
CA GLY A 60 -2.71 8.71 2.25
C GLY A 60 -2.09 8.31 3.58
N GLY A 61 -0.87 7.81 3.54
CA GLY A 61 -0.19 7.36 4.74
C GLY A 61 1.28 7.06 4.49
N TYR A 62 1.94 6.55 5.53
CA TYR A 62 3.37 6.28 5.50
C TYR A 62 3.72 4.81 5.68
N ASN A 63 2.77 3.98 6.07
CA ASN A 63 3.05 2.56 6.26
C ASN A 63 1.91 1.71 5.71
N ALA A 64 2.15 0.39 5.69
CA ALA A 64 1.18 -0.53 5.13
C ALA A 64 -0.06 -0.67 6.00
N LEU A 65 0.05 -0.40 7.30
CA LEU A 65 -1.11 -0.51 8.18
C LEU A 65 -2.18 0.50 7.81
N ASP A 66 -1.79 1.73 7.50
CA ASP A 66 -2.74 2.74 7.06
C ASP A 66 -3.48 2.28 5.81
N TYR A 67 -2.77 1.66 4.89
CA TYR A 67 -3.37 1.12 3.68
C TYR A 67 -4.39 0.02 4.01
N LEU A 68 -4.03 -0.89 4.88
CA LEU A 68 -4.91 -1.99 5.25
C LEU A 68 -6.18 -1.50 5.94
N ILE A 69 -6.06 -0.46 6.74
CA ILE A 69 -7.22 0.09 7.46
C ILE A 69 -8.10 0.94 6.55
N LYS A 70 -7.50 1.81 5.75
CA LYS A 70 -8.24 2.82 4.99
C LYS A 70 -8.69 2.36 3.61
N VAL A 71 -7.98 1.45 2.99
CA VAL A 71 -8.27 1.00 1.63
C VAL A 71 -8.91 -0.37 1.61
N LYS A 72 -8.40 -1.27 2.41
CA LYS A 72 -8.93 -2.64 2.50
C LYS A 72 -9.92 -2.75 3.64
#